data_6598d73072b530a8b00df5a4998b79b9
#
_entry.id   6598d73072b530a8b00df5a4998b79b9
#
_cell.length_a   1.000
_cell.length_b   1.000
_cell.length_c   1.000
_cell.angle_alpha   90.00
_cell.angle_beta   90.00
_cell.angle_gamma   90.00
#
_symmetry.space_group_name_H-M   'P 1'
#
loop_
_entity.id
_entity.type
_entity.pdbx_description
1 polymer ?
#
loop_
_entity_poly.entity_id
_entity_poly.type
_entity_poly.pdbx_seq_one_letter_code
_entity_poly.pdbx_strand_id
1 'polypeptide(L)'
;GGVDLAADLRCEYAWEPLLYARSRVVHAAAAAGVDAIDVPWLDLKDFDGLRQEAEASARLGFTGKGAIHPNQIEIINEIFSPSADEIAHARKIVAFEEANTGLVVVDGKLIERPVLRTMERIIAAADRAAERADA
;
A
#
# COMPACT_ATOMS: atom_id res chain seq x y z
N GLY A 1 -16.88 -6.47 -8.86
CA GLY A 1 -16.42 -5.28 -8.12
C GLY A 1 -16.96 -5.22 -6.71
N GLY A 2 -16.46 -4.26 -5.92
CA GLY A 2 -16.88 -4.13 -4.51
C GLY A 2 -18.34 -3.76 -4.34
N VAL A 3 -18.90 -2.98 -5.25
CA VAL A 3 -20.33 -2.63 -5.26
C VAL A 3 -21.20 -3.85 -5.49
N ASP A 4 -20.84 -4.68 -6.48
CA ASP A 4 -21.56 -5.93 -6.76
C ASP A 4 -21.49 -6.89 -5.58
N LEU A 5 -20.30 -7.03 -4.99
CA LEU A 5 -20.09 -7.87 -3.81
C LEU A 5 -20.94 -7.39 -2.62
N ALA A 6 -20.99 -6.07 -2.36
CA ALA A 6 -21.82 -5.52 -1.29
C ALA A 6 -23.31 -5.83 -1.52
N ALA A 7 -23.77 -5.70 -2.77
CA ALA A 7 -25.14 -6.03 -3.14
C ALA A 7 -25.45 -7.54 -2.93
N ASP A 8 -24.55 -8.42 -3.37
CA ASP A 8 -24.70 -9.86 -3.20
C ASP A 8 -24.67 -10.28 -1.72
N LEU A 9 -23.81 -9.64 -0.92
CA LEU A 9 -23.74 -9.84 0.53
C LEU A 9 -24.88 -9.17 1.30
N ARG A 10 -25.66 -8.32 0.64
CA ARG A 10 -26.74 -7.51 1.24
C ARG A 10 -26.22 -6.60 2.37
N CYS A 11 -25.01 -6.09 2.21
CA CYS A 11 -24.39 -5.18 3.16
C CYS A 11 -24.21 -3.78 2.56
N GLU A 12 -23.92 -2.81 3.41
CA GLU A 12 -23.56 -1.47 2.98
C GLU A 12 -22.22 -1.48 2.21
N TYR A 13 -22.12 -0.66 1.16
CA TYR A 13 -20.85 -0.39 0.48
C TYR A 13 -20.02 0.58 1.32
N ALA A 14 -19.36 0.03 2.34
CA ALA A 14 -18.55 0.78 3.29
C ALA A 14 -17.32 -0.03 3.71
N TRP A 15 -16.40 0.62 4.43
CA TRP A 15 -15.15 -0.01 4.85
C TRP A 15 -15.36 -1.24 5.72
N GLU A 16 -16.10 -1.08 6.84
CA GLU A 16 -16.27 -2.14 7.83
C GLU A 16 -16.99 -3.38 7.28
N PRO A 17 -18.15 -3.27 6.59
CA PRO A 17 -18.82 -4.43 6.03
C PRO A 17 -17.98 -5.21 5.01
N LEU A 18 -17.10 -4.53 4.29
CA LEU A 18 -16.26 -5.12 3.26
C LEU A 18 -14.84 -5.46 3.73
N LEU A 19 -14.47 -5.19 4.98
CA LEU A 19 -13.12 -5.40 5.50
C LEU A 19 -12.67 -6.86 5.39
N TYR A 20 -13.55 -7.81 5.69
CA TYR A 20 -13.22 -9.23 5.56
C TYR A 20 -12.90 -9.62 4.11
N ALA A 21 -13.71 -9.15 3.16
CA ALA A 21 -13.47 -9.41 1.74
C ALA A 21 -12.16 -8.79 1.26
N ARG A 22 -11.90 -7.54 1.65
CA ARG A 22 -10.62 -6.85 1.37
C ARG A 22 -9.43 -7.63 1.93
N SER A 23 -9.51 -8.06 3.19
CA SER A 23 -8.45 -8.85 3.83
C SER A 23 -8.19 -10.16 3.07
N ARG A 24 -9.25 -10.85 2.64
CA ARG A 24 -9.14 -12.07 1.83
C ARG A 24 -8.42 -11.83 0.50
N VAL A 25 -8.73 -10.73 -0.19
CA VAL A 25 -8.07 -10.35 -1.46
C VAL A 25 -6.58 -10.10 -1.23
N VAL A 26 -6.23 -9.33 -0.21
CA VAL A 26 -4.81 -9.04 0.12
C VAL A 26 -4.05 -10.32 0.45
N HIS A 27 -4.62 -11.23 1.26
CA HIS A 27 -3.99 -12.51 1.58
C HIS A 27 -3.76 -13.37 0.34
N ALA A 28 -4.77 -13.46 -0.55
CA ALA A 28 -4.66 -14.24 -1.78
C ALA A 28 -3.62 -13.64 -2.74
N ALA A 29 -3.61 -12.32 -2.89
CA ALA A 29 -2.63 -11.62 -3.71
C ALA A 29 -1.20 -11.81 -3.19
N ALA A 30 -1.01 -11.70 -1.87
CA ALA A 30 0.28 -11.95 -1.24
C ALA A 30 0.77 -13.38 -1.44
N ALA A 31 -0.10 -14.37 -1.33
CA ALA A 31 0.22 -15.78 -1.56
C ALA A 31 0.59 -16.05 -3.03
N ALA A 32 -0.05 -15.33 -3.97
CA ALA A 32 0.22 -15.45 -5.41
C ALA A 32 1.39 -14.58 -5.88
N GLY A 33 1.91 -13.68 -5.04
CA GLY A 33 2.97 -12.75 -5.42
C GLY A 33 2.54 -11.71 -6.45
N VAL A 34 1.26 -11.29 -6.42
CA VAL A 34 0.69 -10.28 -7.32
C VAL A 34 0.21 -9.05 -6.58
N ASP A 35 0.06 -7.95 -7.31
CA ASP A 35 -0.51 -6.72 -6.78
C ASP A 35 -2.01 -6.87 -6.45
N ALA A 36 -2.46 -6.16 -5.42
CA ALA A 36 -3.86 -6.04 -5.06
C ALA A 36 -4.30 -4.58 -5.21
N ILE A 37 -5.32 -4.35 -6.03
CA ILE A 37 -5.89 -3.02 -6.25
C ILE A 37 -7.25 -2.95 -5.55
N ASP A 38 -7.42 -2.00 -4.65
CA ASP A 38 -8.69 -1.78 -3.95
C ASP A 38 -9.74 -1.15 -4.87
N VAL A 39 -10.99 -1.27 -4.47
CA VAL A 39 -12.15 -0.72 -5.17
C VAL A 39 -12.14 0.81 -5.18
N PRO A 40 -12.79 1.47 -6.17
CA PRO A 40 -12.83 2.92 -6.24
C PRO A 40 -13.68 3.54 -5.13
N TRP A 41 -13.38 4.81 -4.79
CA TRP A 41 -14.24 5.68 -4.00
C TRP A 41 -15.30 6.32 -4.90
N LEU A 42 -16.57 6.21 -4.52
CA LEU A 42 -17.68 6.59 -5.42
C LEU A 42 -18.11 8.05 -5.29
N ASP A 43 -17.91 8.69 -4.14
CA ASP A 43 -18.25 10.10 -3.97
C ASP A 43 -17.14 10.99 -4.54
N LEU A 44 -17.44 11.63 -5.69
CA LEU A 44 -16.49 12.47 -6.43
C LEU A 44 -16.22 13.84 -5.77
N LYS A 45 -16.94 14.17 -4.69
CA LYS A 45 -16.79 15.42 -3.96
C LYS A 45 -16.17 15.24 -2.58
N ASP A 46 -16.20 14.06 -2.03
CA ASP A 46 -15.65 13.73 -0.72
C ASP A 46 -14.20 13.24 -0.84
N PHE A 47 -13.27 14.20 -0.91
CA PHE A 47 -11.84 13.90 -0.97
C PHE A 47 -11.26 13.44 0.36
N ASP A 48 -11.85 13.85 1.47
CA ASP A 48 -11.42 13.41 2.81
C ASP A 48 -11.75 11.93 3.02
N GLY A 49 -12.94 11.49 2.63
CA GLY A 49 -13.33 10.09 2.64
C GLY A 49 -12.46 9.22 1.71
N LEU A 50 -12.18 9.72 0.49
CA LEU A 50 -11.25 9.07 -0.43
C LEU A 50 -9.88 8.87 0.23
N ARG A 51 -9.31 9.91 0.85
CA ARG A 51 -8.00 9.85 1.51
C ARG A 51 -8.02 8.84 2.65
N GLN A 52 -9.01 8.90 3.53
CA GLN A 52 -9.14 7.98 4.67
C GLN A 52 -9.24 6.52 4.23
N GLU A 53 -10.07 6.22 3.24
CA GLU A 53 -10.21 4.85 2.73
C GLU A 53 -8.93 4.38 2.01
N ALA A 54 -8.28 5.24 1.22
CA ALA A 54 -7.04 4.92 0.54
C ALA A 54 -5.89 4.62 1.52
N GLU A 55 -5.76 5.42 2.59
CA GLU A 55 -4.78 5.17 3.66
C GLU A 55 -5.07 3.86 4.40
N ALA A 56 -6.34 3.57 4.68
CA ALA A 56 -6.73 2.32 5.31
C ALA A 56 -6.43 1.12 4.39
N SER A 57 -6.68 1.24 3.08
CA SER A 57 -6.33 0.23 2.08
C SER A 57 -4.84 -0.03 2.00
N ALA A 58 -4.03 1.02 1.97
CA ALA A 58 -2.57 0.90 1.95
C ALA A 58 -2.04 0.19 3.21
N ARG A 59 -2.56 0.56 4.40
CA ARG A 59 -2.22 -0.11 5.66
C ARG A 59 -2.66 -1.58 5.71
N LEU A 60 -3.76 -1.93 5.02
CA LEU A 60 -4.24 -3.32 4.94
C LEU A 60 -3.36 -4.18 4.03
N GLY A 61 -2.63 -3.58 3.09
CA GLY A 61 -1.72 -4.26 2.18
C GLY A 61 -2.10 -4.22 0.71
N PHE A 62 -3.06 -3.39 0.32
CA PHE A 62 -3.27 -3.07 -1.08
C PHE A 62 -2.09 -2.28 -1.64
N THR A 63 -1.80 -2.47 -2.92
CA THR A 63 -0.69 -1.80 -3.64
C THR A 63 -1.17 -0.64 -4.50
N GLY A 64 -2.48 -0.44 -4.56
CA GLY A 64 -3.11 0.65 -5.29
C GLY A 64 -4.62 0.69 -5.04
N LYS A 65 -5.27 1.68 -5.63
CA LYS A 65 -6.72 1.88 -5.57
C LYS A 65 -7.24 2.33 -6.93
N GLY A 66 -8.39 1.81 -7.34
CA GLY A 66 -9.05 2.23 -8.57
C GLY A 66 -9.50 3.70 -8.50
N ALA A 67 -9.25 4.47 -9.56
CA ALA A 67 -9.81 5.81 -9.74
C ALA A 67 -10.92 5.76 -10.80
N ILE A 68 -12.04 6.44 -10.55
CA ILE A 68 -13.15 6.59 -11.51
C ILE A 68 -13.25 8.02 -12.04
N HIS A 69 -12.41 8.94 -11.54
CA HIS A 69 -12.33 10.30 -12.02
C HIS A 69 -10.89 10.84 -11.90
N PRO A 70 -10.44 11.69 -12.85
CA PRO A 70 -9.07 12.23 -12.83
C PRO A 70 -8.68 12.98 -11.55
N ASN A 71 -9.63 13.66 -10.88
CA ASN A 71 -9.37 14.39 -9.63
C ASN A 71 -9.02 13.49 -8.43
N GLN A 72 -9.18 12.18 -8.55
CA GLN A 72 -8.79 11.21 -7.52
C GLN A 72 -7.34 10.75 -7.65
N ILE A 73 -6.74 10.90 -8.84
CA ILE A 73 -5.44 10.30 -9.19
C ILE A 73 -4.32 10.83 -8.29
N GLU A 74 -4.27 12.14 -8.07
CA GLU A 74 -3.21 12.76 -7.28
C GLU A 74 -3.20 12.23 -5.84
N ILE A 75 -4.37 12.18 -5.19
CA ILE A 75 -4.52 11.68 -3.82
C ILE A 75 -4.13 10.19 -3.74
N ILE A 76 -4.58 9.38 -4.69
CA ILE A 76 -4.27 7.95 -4.71
C ILE A 76 -2.76 7.75 -4.90
N ASN A 77 -2.15 8.44 -5.84
CA ASN A 77 -0.71 8.34 -6.10
C ASN A 77 0.13 8.78 -4.90
N GLU A 78 -0.26 9.85 -4.22
CA GLU A 78 0.40 10.31 -2.99
C GLU A 78 0.42 9.21 -1.92
N ILE A 79 -0.72 8.56 -1.68
CA ILE A 79 -0.87 7.57 -0.62
C ILE A 79 -0.18 6.24 -0.93
N PHE A 80 -0.22 5.81 -2.19
CA PHE A 80 0.36 4.53 -2.61
C PHE A 80 1.81 4.64 -3.12
N SER A 81 2.41 5.82 -3.03
CA SER A 81 3.83 6.04 -3.29
C SER A 81 4.59 6.22 -1.98
N PRO A 82 5.77 5.62 -1.81
CA PRO A 82 6.56 5.84 -0.62
C PRO A 82 7.06 7.28 -0.55
N SER A 83 7.01 7.88 0.64
CA SER A 83 7.56 9.21 0.90
C SER A 83 9.09 9.23 0.85
N ALA A 84 9.67 10.41 0.67
CA ALA A 84 11.13 10.58 0.69
C ALA A 84 11.75 10.09 2.01
N ASP A 85 11.07 10.33 3.14
CA ASP A 85 11.52 9.88 4.46
C ASP A 85 11.47 8.35 4.60
N GLU A 86 10.42 7.70 4.10
CA GLU A 86 10.31 6.25 4.08
C GLU A 86 11.40 5.61 3.21
N ILE A 87 11.67 6.20 2.04
CA ILE A 87 12.76 5.74 1.15
C ILE A 87 14.12 5.90 1.82
N ALA A 88 14.39 7.05 2.43
CA ALA A 88 15.65 7.30 3.13
C ALA A 88 15.84 6.33 4.31
N HIS A 89 14.78 6.11 5.10
CA HIS A 89 14.78 5.14 6.20
C HIS A 89 15.02 3.72 5.69
N ALA A 90 14.33 3.31 4.63
CA ALA A 90 14.50 1.96 4.05
C ALA A 90 15.95 1.73 3.57
N ARG A 91 16.53 2.70 2.86
CA ARG A 91 17.92 2.62 2.39
C ARG A 91 18.91 2.55 3.56
N LYS A 92 18.68 3.32 4.64
CA LYS A 92 19.50 3.26 5.86
C LYS A 92 19.47 1.86 6.49
N ILE A 93 18.28 1.26 6.62
CA ILE A 93 18.11 -0.08 7.22
C ILE A 93 18.83 -1.16 6.39
N VAL A 94 18.63 -1.17 5.07
CA VAL A 94 19.25 -2.15 4.17
C VAL A 94 20.78 -2.02 4.19
N ALA A 95 21.30 -0.80 4.06
CA ALA A 95 22.75 -0.56 4.09
C ALA A 95 23.38 -0.96 5.45
N PHE A 96 22.67 -0.77 6.55
CA PHE A 96 23.15 -1.16 7.87
C PHE A 96 23.17 -2.69 8.05
N GLU A 97 22.18 -3.39 7.51
CA GLU A 97 22.15 -4.87 7.54
C GLU A 97 23.27 -5.47 6.69
N GLU A 98 23.50 -4.93 5.48
CA GLU A 98 24.59 -5.40 4.60
C GLU A 98 25.98 -5.21 5.22
N ALA A 99 26.16 -4.20 6.05
CA ALA A 99 27.44 -3.90 6.72
C ALA A 99 27.66 -4.71 7.99
N ASN A 100 26.66 -5.42 8.51
CA ASN A 100 26.72 -6.10 9.81
C ASN A 100 26.33 -7.57 9.69
N THR A 101 27.07 -8.45 10.36
CA THR A 101 26.75 -9.87 10.51
C THR A 101 26.18 -10.13 11.90
N GLY A 102 24.94 -10.62 11.98
CA GLY A 102 24.28 -10.99 13.24
C GLY A 102 22.99 -10.25 13.51
N LEU A 103 22.66 -10.07 14.79
CA LEU A 103 21.48 -9.33 15.22
C LEU A 103 21.68 -7.83 14.96
N VAL A 104 20.84 -7.26 14.10
CA VAL A 104 20.88 -5.85 13.71
C VAL A 104 19.82 -5.09 14.48
N VAL A 105 20.22 -4.03 15.21
CA VAL A 105 19.30 -3.12 15.91
C VAL A 105 19.50 -1.71 15.35
N VAL A 106 18.43 -1.11 14.83
CA VAL A 106 18.42 0.26 14.32
C VAL A 106 17.35 1.06 15.06
N ASP A 107 17.73 2.21 15.60
CA ASP A 107 16.85 3.09 16.37
C ASP A 107 16.06 2.35 17.48
N GLY A 108 16.75 1.40 18.17
CA GLY A 108 16.17 0.61 19.28
C GLY A 108 15.22 -0.51 18.83
N LYS A 109 15.10 -0.79 17.54
CA LYS A 109 14.25 -1.86 16.99
C LYS A 109 15.11 -2.96 16.39
N LEU A 110 14.78 -4.20 16.71
CA LEU A 110 15.36 -5.36 16.07
C LEU A 110 14.95 -5.44 14.60
N ILE A 111 15.92 -5.56 13.72
CA ILE A 111 15.69 -5.73 12.29
C ILE A 111 15.75 -7.20 11.94
N GLU A 112 14.60 -7.74 11.59
CA GLU A 112 14.45 -9.13 11.18
C GLU A 112 14.19 -9.22 9.66
N ARG A 113 14.39 -10.39 9.08
CA ARG A 113 14.16 -10.62 7.65
C ARG A 113 12.80 -10.10 7.10
N PRO A 114 11.65 -10.23 7.81
CA PRO A 114 10.41 -9.64 7.35
C PRO A 114 10.46 -8.10 7.23
N VAL A 115 11.17 -7.44 8.13
CA VAL A 115 11.38 -5.98 8.08
C VAL A 115 12.21 -5.61 6.85
N LEU A 116 13.32 -6.31 6.62
CA LEU A 116 14.18 -6.10 5.43
C LEU A 116 13.39 -6.24 4.13
N ARG A 117 12.59 -7.29 3.99
CA ARG A 117 11.73 -7.47 2.79
C ARG A 117 10.77 -6.29 2.58
N THR A 118 10.29 -5.67 3.65
CA THR A 118 9.45 -4.47 3.55
C THR A 118 10.28 -3.28 3.06
N MET A 119 11.48 -3.08 3.59
CA MET A 119 12.38 -1.99 3.15
C MET A 119 12.81 -2.16 1.70
N GLU A 120 13.16 -3.35 1.28
CA GLU A 120 13.50 -3.68 -0.12
C GLU A 120 12.33 -3.38 -1.08
N ARG A 121 11.08 -3.65 -0.69
CA ARG A 121 9.90 -3.30 -1.49
C ARG A 121 9.70 -1.79 -1.63
N ILE A 122 9.95 -1.03 -0.57
CA ILE A 122 9.87 0.45 -0.60
C ILE A 122 10.91 0.99 -1.58
N ILE A 123 12.15 0.52 -1.51
CA ILE A 123 13.23 0.93 -2.42
C ILE A 123 12.88 0.57 -3.86
N ALA A 124 12.46 -0.67 -4.11
CA ALA A 124 12.08 -1.11 -5.45
C ALA A 124 10.89 -0.31 -6.04
N ALA A 125 9.93 0.11 -5.21
CA ALA A 125 8.84 0.98 -5.65
C ALA A 125 9.33 2.38 -6.03
N ALA A 126 10.25 2.94 -5.25
CA ALA A 126 10.87 4.24 -5.53
C ALA A 126 11.70 4.22 -6.81
N ASP A 127 12.50 3.19 -7.01
CA ASP A 127 13.36 3.05 -8.19
C ASP A 127 12.52 2.90 -9.47
N ARG A 128 11.45 2.11 -9.45
CA ARG A 128 10.50 2.02 -10.58
C ARG A 128 9.79 3.33 -10.88
N ALA A 129 9.49 4.13 -9.86
CA ALA A 129 8.87 5.45 -10.07
C ALA A 129 9.85 6.43 -10.72
N ALA A 130 11.13 6.41 -10.33
CA ALA A 130 12.18 7.22 -10.94
C ALA A 130 12.40 6.86 -12.42
N GLU A 131 12.50 5.56 -12.75
CA GLU A 131 12.65 5.09 -14.14
C GLU A 131 11.51 5.55 -15.05
N ARG A 132 10.27 5.62 -14.53
CA ARG A 132 9.11 6.12 -15.30
C ARG A 132 9.11 7.63 -15.49
N ALA A 133 9.70 8.39 -14.58
CA ALA A 133 9.81 9.83 -14.70
C ALA A 133 10.85 10.26 -15.73
N ASP A 134 11.85 9.41 -16.00
CA ASP A 134 12.94 9.64 -16.96
C ASP A 134 12.62 9.12 -18.38
N ALA A 135 11.49 8.45 -18.56
CA ALA A 135 11.05 7.85 -19.83
C ALA A 135 10.03 8.70 -20.57
#